data_3bbaa73447daeb5ae60647d0ecbc35a6
#
_entry.id   3bbaa73447daeb5ae60647d0ecbc35a6
#
_cell.length_a   1.000
_cell.length_b   1.000
_cell.length_c   1.000
_cell.angle_alpha   90.00
_cell.angle_beta   90.00
_cell.angle_gamma   90.00
#
_symmetry.space_group_name_H-M   'P 1'
#
loop_
_entity.id
_entity.type
_entity.pdbx_description
1 polymer ?
#
loop_
_entity_poly.entity_id
_entity_poly.type
_entity_poly.pdbx_seq_one_letter_code
_entity_poly.pdbx_strand_id
1 'polypeptide(L)'
;MTNRQKRKYFILMLTATIIIVAAAGYFSASIKSQPEYLSKIDRLMFDKENQSPKFILTLPDKDAKPAEAPKIETETEKKTELPVTIEDFVERAPLVSKLPELKDLKPLKNIEIDEDLSEQAEEFVLPKTGKDGKKPWIEYGQRTEVAPNFSKIAVVIQKIGLDNSILNAAVKALPSEVSLSFSPYTPDVAKKIKEARNSGHETYIDWLLPSSDVLKSDNGPLSMSLTLKPEENLLRLRQVLSVQAPVGGMVIIDGVADKDTSGQLKTFLTELKSRGLLMIDAISGQEINKISESGLARKKAEIVIDENSLTQQSIAEKLQTAERLARENGQVMIVAAPKPIILTALSNWFQTFSKQLTYEQMKELNITSFDKPFALVPASNLVVE
;
A
#
# COMPACT_ATOMS: atom_id res chain seq x y z
N MET A 1 39.62 22.97 36.42
CA MET A 1 38.60 24.01 36.17
C MET A 1 38.74 25.12 37.13
N THR A 2 38.98 26.35 36.68
CA THR A 2 39.13 27.54 37.54
C THR A 2 37.77 27.95 38.12
N ASN A 3 37.77 28.64 39.29
CA ASN A 3 36.54 29.10 39.92
C ASN A 3 35.68 29.96 39.00
N ARG A 4 36.28 30.65 38.03
CA ARG A 4 35.60 31.46 37.00
C ARG A 4 34.86 30.59 35.96
N GLN A 5 35.39 29.41 35.63
CA GLN A 5 34.74 28.46 34.75
C GLN A 5 33.56 27.77 35.44
N LYS A 6 33.70 27.35 36.69
CA LYS A 6 32.62 26.76 37.49
C LYS A 6 31.41 27.71 37.61
N ARG A 7 31.68 29.02 37.83
CA ARG A 7 30.62 30.03 37.90
C ARG A 7 29.90 30.23 36.56
N LYS A 8 30.62 30.19 35.44
CA LYS A 8 29.97 30.26 34.10
C LYS A 8 29.09 29.04 33.81
N TYR A 9 29.54 27.83 34.13
CA TYR A 9 28.74 26.63 33.99
C TYR A 9 27.50 26.62 34.88
N PHE A 10 27.64 27.08 36.11
CA PHE A 10 26.51 27.22 37.04
C PHE A 10 25.45 28.21 36.52
N ILE A 11 25.84 29.34 35.99
CA ILE A 11 24.93 30.30 35.39
C ILE A 11 24.25 29.71 34.13
N LEU A 12 25.00 29.02 33.30
CA LEU A 12 24.46 28.38 32.08
C LEU A 12 23.46 27.27 32.42
N MET A 13 23.71 26.46 33.43
CA MET A 13 22.75 25.45 33.91
C MET A 13 21.49 26.11 34.49
N LEU A 14 21.65 27.16 35.27
CA LEU A 14 20.52 27.89 35.87
C LEU A 14 19.61 28.51 34.81
N THR A 15 20.18 29.10 33.76
CA THR A 15 19.41 29.68 32.65
C THR A 15 18.71 28.61 31.85
N ALA A 16 19.35 27.48 31.57
CA ALA A 16 18.73 26.33 30.87
C ALA A 16 17.55 25.77 31.67
N THR A 17 17.68 25.64 32.99
CA THR A 17 16.60 25.16 33.87
C THR A 17 15.40 26.11 33.85
N ILE A 18 15.64 27.43 33.89
CA ILE A 18 14.57 28.45 33.85
C ILE A 18 13.82 28.35 32.50
N ILE A 19 14.52 28.18 31.37
CA ILE A 19 13.91 28.06 30.06
C ILE A 19 13.03 26.79 29.98
N ILE A 20 13.50 25.66 30.51
CA ILE A 20 12.74 24.41 30.53
C ILE A 20 11.48 24.56 31.39
N VAL A 21 11.57 25.17 32.56
CA VAL A 21 10.41 25.40 33.43
C VAL A 21 9.40 26.37 32.79
N ALA A 22 9.88 27.42 32.11
CA ALA A 22 9.03 28.38 31.41
C ALA A 22 8.32 27.68 30.20
N ALA A 23 9.03 26.84 29.43
CA ALA A 23 8.46 26.08 28.35
C ALA A 23 7.41 25.05 28.83
N ALA A 24 7.68 24.36 29.93
CA ALA A 24 6.73 23.44 30.56
C ALA A 24 5.49 24.15 31.10
N GLY A 25 5.66 25.33 31.69
CA GLY A 25 4.56 26.21 32.16
C GLY A 25 3.69 26.70 30.99
N TYR A 26 4.30 27.13 29.89
CA TYR A 26 3.59 27.52 28.66
C TYR A 26 2.81 26.38 28.04
N PHE A 27 3.41 25.18 27.95
CA PHE A 27 2.75 23.95 27.43
C PHE A 27 1.58 23.55 28.34
N SER A 28 1.74 23.60 29.66
CA SER A 28 0.66 23.29 30.63
C SER A 28 -0.50 24.30 30.57
N ALA A 29 -0.20 25.58 30.35
CA ALA A 29 -1.22 26.63 30.20
C ALA A 29 -1.96 26.48 28.86
N SER A 30 -1.26 26.11 27.79
CA SER A 30 -1.86 25.85 26.47
C SER A 30 -2.81 24.64 26.49
N ILE A 31 -2.50 23.61 27.29
CA ILE A 31 -3.39 22.43 27.47
C ILE A 31 -4.63 22.78 28.28
N LYS A 32 -4.49 23.70 29.29
CA LYS A 32 -5.63 24.14 30.09
C LYS A 32 -6.59 25.08 29.37
N SER A 33 -6.22 25.66 28.24
CA SER A 33 -7.08 26.54 27.44
C SER A 33 -7.94 25.82 26.40
N GLN A 34 -7.98 24.48 26.39
CA GLN A 34 -8.85 23.68 25.51
C GLN A 34 -9.97 22.87 26.20
N PRO A 35 -10.61 23.34 27.29
CA PRO A 35 -11.73 22.59 27.89
C PRO A 35 -13.02 22.69 27.07
N GLU A 36 -13.20 23.71 26.24
CA GLU A 36 -14.44 23.93 25.50
C GLU A 36 -14.60 23.02 24.28
N TYR A 37 -13.51 22.67 23.62
CA TYR A 37 -13.51 21.75 22.48
C TYR A 37 -13.71 20.30 22.91
N LEU A 38 -13.05 19.87 23.97
CA LEU A 38 -13.22 18.52 24.55
C LEU A 38 -14.60 18.32 25.16
N SER A 39 -15.18 19.34 25.82
CA SER A 39 -16.55 19.26 26.35
C SER A 39 -17.62 19.19 25.26
N LYS A 40 -17.35 19.75 24.08
CA LYS A 40 -18.23 19.63 22.92
C LYS A 40 -18.16 18.25 22.27
N ILE A 41 -16.98 17.65 22.22
CA ILE A 41 -16.80 16.26 21.72
C ILE A 41 -17.43 15.27 22.73
N ASP A 42 -17.22 15.46 24.03
CA ASP A 42 -17.85 14.62 25.07
C ASP A 42 -19.39 14.71 25.04
N ARG A 43 -19.97 15.89 24.82
CA ARG A 43 -21.43 16.02 24.64
C ARG A 43 -21.94 15.34 23.38
N LEU A 44 -21.15 15.32 22.30
CA LEU A 44 -21.52 14.63 21.07
C LEU A 44 -21.34 13.11 21.14
N MET A 45 -20.42 12.65 22.01
CA MET A 45 -20.10 11.22 22.14
C MET A 45 -20.79 10.54 23.31
N PHE A 46 -21.25 11.28 24.35
CA PHE A 46 -21.78 10.75 25.61
C PHE A 46 -23.13 11.29 26.02
N ASP A 47 -23.95 11.68 25.07
CA ASP A 47 -25.39 11.80 25.38
C ASP A 47 -25.99 10.38 25.48
N LYS A 48 -25.53 9.68 26.51
CA LYS A 48 -25.92 8.33 26.91
C LYS A 48 -27.08 8.44 27.90
N GLU A 49 -28.18 9.05 27.47
CA GLU A 49 -29.47 8.68 28.04
C GLU A 49 -30.56 8.95 27.00
N ASN A 50 -31.14 7.84 26.53
CA ASN A 50 -32.29 7.76 25.63
C ASN A 50 -32.08 8.15 24.18
N GLN A 51 -31.86 7.18 23.34
CA GLN A 51 -32.73 6.79 22.23
C GLN A 51 -31.95 5.98 21.20
N SER A 52 -32.10 4.69 21.34
CA SER A 52 -32.00 3.85 20.13
C SER A 52 -33.06 4.37 19.16
N PRO A 53 -32.75 4.71 17.90
CA PRO A 53 -33.77 5.02 16.92
C PRO A 53 -34.60 3.75 16.70
N LYS A 54 -35.83 3.74 17.26
CA LYS A 54 -36.85 2.77 16.86
C LYS A 54 -37.21 3.10 15.41
N PHE A 55 -36.65 2.35 14.47
CA PHE A 55 -37.16 2.31 13.10
C PHE A 55 -38.54 1.66 13.17
N ILE A 56 -39.59 2.48 13.30
CA ILE A 56 -40.95 2.05 13.04
C ILE A 56 -41.12 2.08 11.53
N LEU A 57 -41.03 0.92 10.87
CA LEU A 57 -41.47 0.73 9.50
C LEU A 57 -43.02 0.89 9.51
N THR A 58 -43.50 2.11 9.28
CA THR A 58 -44.91 2.34 8.90
C THR A 58 -45.02 2.01 7.41
N LEU A 59 -45.67 0.91 7.10
CA LEU A 59 -46.14 0.60 5.77
C LEU A 59 -47.10 1.72 5.32
N PRO A 60 -47.00 2.24 4.08
CA PRO A 60 -47.92 3.25 3.60
C PRO A 60 -49.33 2.69 3.51
N ASP A 61 -50.30 3.45 4.09
CA ASP A 61 -51.73 3.16 4.05
C ASP A 61 -52.22 3.19 2.59
N LYS A 62 -52.89 2.13 2.17
CA LYS A 62 -53.33 1.93 0.78
C LYS A 62 -54.44 2.87 0.30
N ASP A 63 -54.99 3.74 1.18
CA ASP A 63 -56.18 4.52 0.91
C ASP A 63 -56.00 6.06 1.01
N ALA A 64 -54.77 6.59 0.95
CA ALA A 64 -54.55 8.03 0.97
C ALA A 64 -54.66 8.65 -0.43
N LYS A 65 -55.66 9.52 -0.63
CA LYS A 65 -55.84 10.37 -1.84
C LYS A 65 -54.63 11.33 -2.01
N PRO A 66 -54.22 11.62 -3.26
CA PRO A 66 -53.10 12.56 -3.52
C PRO A 66 -53.52 14.00 -3.14
N ALA A 67 -52.69 14.64 -2.34
CA ALA A 67 -52.79 16.08 -2.08
C ALA A 67 -52.20 16.90 -3.24
N GLU A 68 -52.93 17.93 -3.66
CA GLU A 68 -52.48 18.87 -4.71
C GLU A 68 -51.24 19.63 -4.28
N ALA A 69 -50.28 19.73 -5.20
CA ALA A 69 -49.01 20.43 -5.00
C ALA A 69 -49.22 21.97 -5.05
N PRO A 70 -48.63 22.76 -4.17
CA PRO A 70 -48.63 24.21 -4.28
C PRO A 70 -47.75 24.72 -5.43
N LYS A 71 -48.27 25.67 -6.19
CA LYS A 71 -47.52 26.42 -7.22
C LYS A 71 -46.43 27.25 -6.55
N ILE A 72 -45.17 27.02 -6.94
CA ILE A 72 -44.02 27.84 -6.52
C ILE A 72 -43.70 28.81 -7.66
N GLU A 73 -43.74 30.11 -7.33
CA GLU A 73 -43.31 31.21 -8.18
C GLU A 73 -41.77 31.20 -8.33
N THR A 74 -41.29 31.45 -9.52
CA THR A 74 -39.89 31.42 -9.91
C THR A 74 -39.18 32.67 -9.39
N GLU A 75 -38.44 32.58 -8.30
CA GLU A 75 -37.40 33.55 -7.97
C GLU A 75 -36.01 33.04 -8.40
N THR A 76 -35.26 33.95 -9.00
CA THR A 76 -33.93 33.73 -9.58
C THR A 76 -32.93 33.43 -8.49
N GLU A 77 -32.57 32.16 -8.25
CA GLU A 77 -31.64 31.77 -7.23
C GLU A 77 -30.18 31.85 -7.68
N LYS A 78 -29.39 32.50 -6.85
CA LYS A 78 -27.94 32.34 -6.79
C LYS A 78 -27.61 30.86 -6.60
N LYS A 79 -26.75 30.29 -7.46
CA LYS A 79 -26.20 28.94 -7.34
C LYS A 79 -25.52 28.78 -5.97
N THR A 80 -26.25 28.30 -4.98
CA THR A 80 -25.68 27.70 -3.78
C THR A 80 -25.40 26.25 -4.15
N GLU A 81 -24.13 25.83 -4.07
CA GLU A 81 -23.78 24.42 -4.28
C GLU A 81 -24.51 23.57 -3.24
N LEU A 82 -25.39 22.69 -3.72
CA LEU A 82 -26.10 21.73 -2.90
C LEU A 82 -25.10 20.77 -2.23
N PRO A 83 -25.37 20.30 -1.01
CA PRO A 83 -24.52 19.30 -0.37
C PRO A 83 -24.49 18.04 -1.26
N VAL A 84 -23.27 17.57 -1.54
CA VAL A 84 -23.01 16.38 -2.35
C VAL A 84 -23.71 15.19 -1.71
N THR A 85 -24.66 14.56 -2.40
CA THR A 85 -25.37 13.37 -1.92
C THR A 85 -24.50 12.11 -2.12
N ILE A 86 -24.83 11.04 -1.38
CA ILE A 86 -24.14 9.74 -1.55
C ILE A 86 -24.30 9.23 -2.99
N GLU A 87 -25.43 9.51 -3.63
CA GLU A 87 -25.71 9.17 -5.02
C GLU A 87 -24.75 9.89 -5.99
N ASP A 88 -24.43 11.16 -5.77
CA ASP A 88 -23.43 11.91 -6.56
C ASP A 88 -22.02 11.30 -6.44
N PHE A 89 -21.69 10.71 -5.29
CA PHE A 89 -20.42 9.99 -5.10
C PHE A 89 -20.38 8.64 -5.84
N VAL A 90 -21.48 7.89 -5.82
CA VAL A 90 -21.59 6.60 -6.52
C VAL A 90 -21.56 6.81 -8.04
N GLU A 91 -22.20 7.85 -8.55
CA GLU A 91 -22.21 8.16 -9.98
C GLU A 91 -20.83 8.67 -10.50
N ARG A 92 -20.02 9.30 -9.64
CA ARG A 92 -18.68 9.81 -9.96
C ARG A 92 -17.54 8.82 -9.68
N ALA A 93 -17.79 7.71 -8.98
CA ALA A 93 -16.79 6.69 -8.79
C ALA A 93 -16.43 6.07 -10.16
N PRO A 94 -15.13 6.02 -10.53
CA PRO A 94 -14.74 5.41 -11.79
C PRO A 94 -15.14 3.93 -11.77
N LEU A 95 -15.99 3.54 -12.73
CA LEU A 95 -16.39 2.14 -12.88
C LEU A 95 -15.18 1.35 -13.40
N VAL A 96 -14.65 0.49 -12.58
CA VAL A 96 -13.48 -0.37 -12.91
C VAL A 96 -13.77 -1.22 -14.16
N SER A 97 -15.04 -1.56 -14.39
CA SER A 97 -15.50 -2.27 -15.59
C SER A 97 -15.38 -1.48 -16.89
N LYS A 98 -15.11 -0.17 -16.83
CA LYS A 98 -14.90 0.68 -18.01
C LYS A 98 -13.44 0.87 -18.39
N LEU A 99 -12.49 0.30 -17.62
CA LEU A 99 -11.08 0.35 -18.01
C LEU A 99 -10.89 -0.47 -19.30
N PRO A 100 -10.09 0.04 -20.27
CA PRO A 100 -9.83 -0.68 -21.50
C PRO A 100 -9.09 -1.98 -21.21
N GLU A 101 -9.60 -3.09 -21.71
CA GLU A 101 -8.89 -4.36 -21.63
C GLU A 101 -7.68 -4.35 -22.57
N LEU A 102 -6.53 -4.76 -22.06
CA LEU A 102 -5.31 -4.91 -22.85
C LEU A 102 -5.40 -6.20 -23.67
N LYS A 103 -4.95 -6.10 -24.90
CA LYS A 103 -4.80 -7.25 -25.82
C LYS A 103 -3.34 -7.71 -25.75
N ASP A 104 -3.11 -8.98 -26.05
CA ASP A 104 -1.77 -9.56 -26.17
C ASP A 104 -0.99 -9.77 -24.84
N LEU A 105 -1.71 -9.91 -23.71
CA LEU A 105 -1.10 -10.37 -22.48
C LEU A 105 -0.57 -11.80 -22.65
N LYS A 106 0.70 -12.01 -22.29
CA LYS A 106 1.36 -13.31 -22.42
C LYS A 106 1.52 -13.97 -21.07
N PRO A 107 1.17 -15.28 -20.93
CA PRO A 107 1.40 -16.01 -19.69
C PRO A 107 2.88 -15.99 -19.28
N LEU A 108 3.12 -15.97 -17.97
CA LEU A 108 4.46 -16.22 -17.43
C LEU A 108 4.87 -17.67 -17.67
N LYS A 109 6.17 -17.93 -17.76
CA LYS A 109 6.72 -19.27 -17.99
C LYS A 109 6.31 -20.27 -16.90
N ASN A 110 6.31 -19.84 -15.64
CA ASN A 110 6.03 -20.69 -14.48
C ASN A 110 4.66 -20.34 -13.87
N ILE A 111 3.61 -21.01 -14.36
CA ILE A 111 2.23 -20.86 -13.87
C ILE A 111 1.96 -21.81 -12.70
N GLU A 112 2.59 -22.99 -12.73
CA GLU A 112 2.51 -24.01 -11.68
C GLU A 112 3.74 -23.95 -10.76
N ILE A 113 3.61 -24.54 -9.57
CA ILE A 113 4.73 -24.66 -8.63
C ILE A 113 5.77 -25.61 -9.24
N ASP A 114 7.02 -25.18 -9.21
CA ASP A 114 8.16 -26.03 -9.49
C ASP A 114 8.45 -26.88 -8.24
N GLU A 115 8.48 -28.20 -8.39
CA GLU A 115 8.76 -29.14 -7.30
C GLU A 115 10.14 -28.91 -6.69
N ASP A 116 11.13 -28.45 -7.47
CA ASP A 116 12.44 -28.12 -6.98
C ASP A 116 12.44 -26.86 -6.07
N LEU A 117 11.43 -26.00 -6.22
CA LEU A 117 11.25 -24.77 -5.46
C LEU A 117 10.22 -24.88 -4.33
N SER A 118 9.78 -26.10 -4.01
CA SER A 118 8.82 -26.34 -2.94
C SER A 118 9.26 -27.50 -2.04
N GLU A 119 8.82 -27.49 -0.80
CA GLU A 119 9.03 -28.56 0.17
C GLU A 119 7.81 -28.79 1.04
N GLN A 120 7.61 -30.04 1.45
CA GLN A 120 6.67 -30.37 2.50
C GLN A 120 7.36 -30.15 3.85
N ALA A 121 6.86 -29.24 4.65
CA ALA A 121 7.33 -28.93 5.99
C ALA A 121 6.15 -29.04 6.96
N GLU A 122 6.08 -30.13 7.72
CA GLU A 122 4.92 -30.47 8.56
C GLU A 122 3.63 -30.52 7.72
N GLU A 123 2.61 -29.73 8.09
CA GLU A 123 1.36 -29.63 7.33
C GLU A 123 1.42 -28.62 6.16
N PHE A 124 2.52 -27.89 6.00
CA PHE A 124 2.66 -26.80 5.01
C PHE A 124 3.44 -27.26 3.78
N VAL A 125 3.00 -26.81 2.62
CA VAL A 125 3.80 -26.81 1.39
C VAL A 125 4.43 -25.41 1.25
N LEU A 126 5.72 -25.30 1.43
CA LEU A 126 6.42 -24.03 1.52
C LEU A 126 7.38 -23.82 0.35
N PRO A 127 7.56 -22.59 -0.13
CA PRO A 127 8.63 -22.28 -1.08
C PRO A 127 9.99 -22.52 -0.43
N LYS A 128 10.97 -22.95 -1.22
CA LYS A 128 12.36 -23.13 -0.81
C LYS A 128 13.33 -22.72 -1.90
N THR A 129 14.59 -22.48 -1.52
CA THR A 129 15.69 -22.42 -2.48
C THR A 129 15.91 -23.81 -3.07
N GLY A 130 15.85 -23.91 -4.40
CA GLY A 130 16.01 -25.15 -5.13
C GLY A 130 17.47 -25.59 -5.26
N LYS A 131 17.68 -26.69 -6.01
CA LYS A 131 19.00 -27.17 -6.40
C LYS A 131 19.75 -26.09 -7.17
N ASP A 132 21.06 -26.09 -7.08
CA ASP A 132 21.95 -25.13 -7.75
C ASP A 132 21.70 -23.66 -7.33
N GLY A 133 21.06 -23.44 -6.17
CA GLY A 133 20.80 -22.11 -5.65
C GLY A 133 19.67 -21.34 -6.32
N LYS A 134 18.81 -22.02 -7.08
CA LYS A 134 17.61 -21.40 -7.69
C LYS A 134 16.73 -20.80 -6.63
N LYS A 135 16.34 -19.56 -6.80
CA LYS A 135 15.51 -18.83 -5.84
C LYS A 135 14.10 -18.58 -6.41
N PRO A 136 13.03 -18.82 -5.65
CA PRO A 136 11.65 -18.56 -6.11
C PRO A 136 11.45 -17.15 -6.66
N TRP A 137 12.07 -16.12 -6.04
CA TRP A 137 11.91 -14.75 -6.52
C TRP A 137 12.50 -14.49 -7.90
N ILE A 138 13.49 -15.30 -8.33
CA ILE A 138 14.09 -15.23 -9.66
C ILE A 138 13.26 -16.06 -10.66
N GLU A 139 12.97 -17.30 -10.30
CA GLU A 139 12.32 -18.26 -11.20
C GLU A 139 10.84 -17.91 -11.45
N TYR A 140 10.16 -17.35 -10.47
CA TYR A 140 8.78 -16.89 -10.59
C TYR A 140 8.68 -15.42 -11.03
N GLY A 141 9.79 -14.72 -11.10
CA GLY A 141 9.88 -13.36 -11.59
C GLY A 141 9.66 -13.25 -13.10
N GLN A 142 9.19 -12.09 -13.52
CA GLN A 142 9.15 -11.70 -14.93
C GLN A 142 10.40 -10.86 -15.23
N ARG A 143 11.21 -11.29 -16.19
CA ARG A 143 12.39 -10.54 -16.61
C ARG A 143 12.05 -9.68 -17.82
N THR A 144 12.19 -8.38 -17.67
CA THR A 144 12.05 -7.40 -18.75
C THR A 144 13.39 -6.73 -18.98
N GLU A 145 13.90 -6.82 -20.20
CA GLU A 145 15.10 -6.10 -20.60
C GLU A 145 14.76 -4.63 -20.86
N VAL A 146 15.50 -3.75 -20.25
CA VAL A 146 15.33 -2.30 -20.39
C VAL A 146 16.65 -1.67 -20.78
N ALA A 147 16.63 -0.82 -21.80
CA ALA A 147 17.81 -0.09 -22.23
C ALA A 147 18.38 0.79 -21.08
N PRO A 148 19.70 0.91 -20.94
CA PRO A 148 20.33 1.57 -19.79
C PRO A 148 19.97 3.05 -19.58
N ASN A 149 19.47 3.70 -20.61
CA ASN A 149 19.06 5.11 -20.59
C ASN A 149 17.63 5.34 -20.09
N PHE A 150 16.87 4.27 -19.79
CA PHE A 150 15.53 4.40 -19.22
C PHE A 150 15.58 4.43 -17.70
N SER A 151 14.70 5.25 -17.10
CA SER A 151 14.39 5.19 -15.68
C SER A 151 13.33 4.12 -15.44
N LYS A 152 13.59 3.20 -14.50
CA LYS A 152 12.71 2.06 -14.24
C LYS A 152 11.64 2.44 -13.22
N ILE A 153 10.38 2.10 -13.52
CA ILE A 153 9.26 2.24 -12.59
C ILE A 153 8.63 0.86 -12.40
N ALA A 154 8.53 0.41 -11.17
CA ALA A 154 7.77 -0.80 -10.83
C ALA A 154 6.56 -0.43 -9.98
N VAL A 155 5.44 -1.07 -10.26
CA VAL A 155 4.19 -0.89 -9.52
C VAL A 155 3.71 -2.25 -9.01
N VAL A 156 3.37 -2.31 -7.73
CA VAL A 156 2.76 -3.47 -7.07
C VAL A 156 1.38 -3.08 -6.54
N ILE A 157 0.34 -3.80 -6.94
CA ILE A 157 -0.99 -3.64 -6.34
C ILE A 157 -1.10 -4.59 -5.16
N GLN A 158 -1.17 -4.04 -3.95
CA GLN A 158 -1.32 -4.81 -2.71
C GLN A 158 -2.79 -5.19 -2.42
N LYS A 159 -3.03 -6.14 -1.52
CA LYS A 159 -4.36 -6.58 -1.03
C LYS A 159 -5.33 -6.96 -2.14
N ILE A 160 -4.80 -7.44 -3.29
CA ILE A 160 -5.65 -7.87 -4.40
C ILE A 160 -6.34 -9.19 -4.08
N GLY A 161 -7.44 -9.50 -4.75
CA GLY A 161 -8.12 -10.79 -4.71
C GLY A 161 -9.31 -10.90 -3.77
N LEU A 162 -9.51 -9.95 -2.85
CA LEU A 162 -10.70 -9.91 -1.98
C LEU A 162 -11.97 -9.54 -2.77
N ASP A 163 -11.84 -8.64 -3.72
CA ASP A 163 -12.90 -8.25 -4.67
C ASP A 163 -12.56 -8.79 -6.07
N ASN A 164 -13.45 -9.62 -6.62
CA ASN A 164 -13.27 -10.21 -7.93
C ASN A 164 -13.36 -9.18 -9.06
N SER A 165 -14.14 -8.12 -8.90
CA SER A 165 -14.27 -7.08 -9.94
C SER A 165 -12.97 -6.27 -10.05
N ILE A 166 -12.38 -5.95 -8.92
CA ILE A 166 -11.08 -5.27 -8.83
C ILE A 166 -9.96 -6.15 -9.38
N LEU A 167 -9.93 -7.43 -9.00
CA LEU A 167 -8.94 -8.38 -9.52
C LEU A 167 -9.05 -8.50 -11.04
N ASN A 168 -10.26 -8.72 -11.56
CA ASN A 168 -10.49 -8.83 -13.00
C ASN A 168 -10.05 -7.58 -13.76
N ALA A 169 -10.34 -6.40 -13.20
CA ALA A 169 -9.91 -5.15 -13.80
C ALA A 169 -8.38 -4.99 -13.77
N ALA A 170 -7.72 -5.32 -12.67
CA ALA A 170 -6.27 -5.26 -12.57
C ALA A 170 -5.62 -6.21 -13.60
N VAL A 171 -6.07 -7.46 -13.66
CA VAL A 171 -5.52 -8.50 -14.56
C VAL A 171 -5.73 -8.17 -16.04
N LYS A 172 -6.83 -7.49 -16.40
CA LYS A 172 -7.17 -7.22 -17.80
C LYS A 172 -6.75 -5.83 -18.30
N ALA A 173 -6.70 -4.85 -17.41
CA ALA A 173 -6.52 -3.44 -17.79
C ALA A 173 -5.17 -2.85 -17.40
N LEU A 174 -4.37 -3.54 -16.58
CA LEU A 174 -3.02 -3.10 -16.27
C LEU A 174 -1.98 -3.87 -17.11
N PRO A 175 -0.88 -3.21 -17.49
CA PRO A 175 0.23 -3.89 -18.17
C PRO A 175 0.77 -5.07 -17.38
N SER A 176 1.24 -6.11 -18.05
CA SER A 176 1.78 -7.33 -17.43
C SER A 176 2.96 -7.07 -16.49
N GLU A 177 3.66 -5.96 -16.69
CA GLU A 177 4.76 -5.49 -15.82
C GLU A 177 4.28 -5.02 -14.44
N VAL A 178 2.98 -4.76 -14.27
CA VAL A 178 2.43 -4.47 -12.94
C VAL A 178 2.37 -5.76 -12.13
N SER A 179 3.03 -5.79 -10.99
CA SER A 179 3.02 -6.93 -10.08
C SER A 179 1.79 -6.92 -9.18
N LEU A 180 1.27 -8.09 -8.81
CA LEU A 180 0.08 -8.24 -7.99
C LEU A 180 0.41 -8.97 -6.68
N SER A 181 0.06 -8.37 -5.55
CA SER A 181 0.23 -8.97 -4.23
C SER A 181 -1.13 -9.31 -3.63
N PHE A 182 -1.33 -10.59 -3.34
CA PHE A 182 -2.61 -11.11 -2.89
C PHE A 182 -2.74 -11.02 -1.38
N SER A 183 -3.92 -10.62 -0.92
CA SER A 183 -4.24 -10.72 0.51
C SER A 183 -4.22 -12.19 0.96
N PRO A 184 -3.66 -12.52 2.13
CA PRO A 184 -3.71 -13.89 2.67
C PRO A 184 -5.14 -14.36 2.94
N TYR A 185 -6.09 -13.45 2.99
CA TYR A 185 -7.52 -13.74 3.19
C TYR A 185 -8.29 -13.92 1.89
N THR A 186 -7.60 -13.94 0.75
CA THR A 186 -8.24 -14.13 -0.56
C THR A 186 -8.84 -15.53 -0.70
N PRO A 187 -10.15 -15.66 -0.95
CA PRO A 187 -10.74 -16.97 -1.26
C PRO A 187 -10.13 -17.55 -2.54
N ASP A 188 -9.85 -18.86 -2.57
CA ASP A 188 -9.28 -19.57 -3.70
C ASP A 188 -7.99 -18.91 -4.23
N VAL A 189 -7.13 -18.41 -3.32
CA VAL A 189 -5.95 -17.61 -3.64
C VAL A 189 -5.05 -18.27 -4.69
N ALA A 190 -4.83 -19.59 -4.60
CA ALA A 190 -4.00 -20.32 -5.57
C ALA A 190 -4.53 -20.20 -7.00
N LYS A 191 -5.84 -20.36 -7.18
CA LYS A 191 -6.49 -20.21 -8.49
C LYS A 191 -6.34 -18.81 -9.04
N LYS A 192 -6.59 -17.78 -8.21
CA LYS A 192 -6.49 -16.37 -8.60
C LYS A 192 -5.05 -15.95 -8.92
N ILE A 193 -4.06 -16.48 -8.21
CA ILE A 193 -2.64 -16.29 -8.53
C ILE A 193 -2.33 -16.87 -9.92
N LYS A 194 -2.80 -18.10 -10.23
CA LYS A 194 -2.62 -18.71 -11.54
C LYS A 194 -3.28 -17.88 -12.65
N GLU A 195 -4.48 -17.34 -12.42
CA GLU A 195 -5.16 -16.44 -13.37
C GLU A 195 -4.34 -15.17 -13.63
N ALA A 196 -3.78 -14.54 -12.61
CA ALA A 196 -2.91 -13.38 -12.77
C ALA A 196 -1.63 -13.70 -13.55
N ARG A 197 -1.00 -14.84 -13.25
CA ARG A 197 0.20 -15.31 -13.97
C ARG A 197 -0.08 -15.69 -15.42
N ASN A 198 -1.27 -16.22 -15.72
CA ASN A 198 -1.71 -16.44 -17.09
C ASN A 198 -1.85 -15.15 -17.91
N SER A 199 -2.07 -14.02 -17.24
CA SER A 199 -2.08 -12.70 -17.85
C SER A 199 -0.71 -11.97 -17.78
N GLY A 200 0.33 -12.64 -17.31
CA GLY A 200 1.70 -12.15 -17.33
C GLY A 200 2.16 -11.43 -16.06
N HIS A 201 1.31 -11.28 -15.06
CA HIS A 201 1.68 -10.55 -13.84
C HIS A 201 2.54 -11.39 -12.90
N GLU A 202 3.63 -10.80 -12.39
CA GLU A 202 4.32 -11.33 -11.21
C GLU A 202 3.38 -11.34 -10.01
N THR A 203 3.54 -12.35 -9.15
CA THR A 203 2.65 -12.55 -8.00
C THR A 203 3.42 -12.66 -6.71
N TYR A 204 2.86 -12.01 -5.68
CA TYR A 204 3.34 -11.93 -4.32
C TYR A 204 2.19 -12.22 -3.35
N ILE A 205 2.50 -12.38 -2.07
CA ILE A 205 1.52 -12.47 -1.00
C ILE A 205 1.77 -11.38 0.03
N ASP A 206 0.72 -10.77 0.56
CA ASP A 206 0.87 -9.72 1.56
C ASP A 206 1.19 -10.31 2.94
N TRP A 207 2.06 -9.61 3.68
CA TRP A 207 2.27 -9.83 5.10
C TRP A 207 1.94 -8.56 5.88
N LEU A 208 0.96 -8.66 6.76
CA LEU A 208 0.44 -7.52 7.49
C LEU A 208 1.14 -7.40 8.83
N LEU A 209 1.74 -6.23 9.10
CA LEU A 209 2.30 -5.90 10.40
C LEU A 209 1.23 -5.29 11.32
N PRO A 210 1.40 -5.38 12.64
CA PRO A 210 0.52 -4.72 13.58
C PRO A 210 0.62 -3.21 13.44
N SER A 211 -0.51 -2.51 13.51
CA SER A 211 -0.55 -1.06 13.61
C SER A 211 -0.06 -0.61 14.99
N SER A 212 0.47 0.63 15.07
CA SER A 212 0.76 1.28 16.36
C SER A 212 -0.52 1.49 17.20
N ASP A 213 -1.69 1.48 16.58
CA ASP A 213 -2.99 1.56 17.24
C ASP A 213 -3.71 0.20 17.16
N VAL A 214 -3.29 -0.71 18.03
CA VAL A 214 -3.81 -2.09 18.12
C VAL A 214 -5.33 -2.15 18.32
N LEU A 215 -5.92 -1.10 18.87
CA LEU A 215 -7.37 -1.03 19.08
C LEU A 215 -8.15 -0.73 17.79
N LYS A 216 -7.48 -0.20 16.77
CA LYS A 216 -8.11 0.17 15.49
C LYS A 216 -7.88 -0.79 14.35
N SER A 217 -6.89 -1.67 14.45
CA SER A 217 -6.56 -2.60 13.36
C SER A 217 -6.14 -3.97 13.89
N ASP A 218 -7.11 -4.85 14.06
CA ASP A 218 -6.85 -6.28 14.11
C ASP A 218 -6.76 -6.79 12.66
N ASN A 219 -5.54 -7.09 12.22
CA ASN A 219 -5.29 -7.63 10.89
C ASN A 219 -5.62 -9.13 10.78
N GLY A 220 -6.20 -9.73 11.84
CA GLY A 220 -6.67 -11.12 11.86
C GLY A 220 -5.57 -12.17 12.02
N PRO A 221 -5.93 -13.47 11.94
CA PRO A 221 -5.04 -14.58 12.28
C PRO A 221 -3.91 -14.84 11.27
N LEU A 222 -3.97 -14.30 10.04
CA LEU A 222 -2.94 -14.43 9.01
C LEU A 222 -2.05 -13.18 8.92
N SER A 223 -1.74 -12.59 10.08
CA SER A 223 -0.89 -11.40 10.22
C SER A 223 0.04 -11.55 11.42
N MET A 224 1.07 -10.69 11.49
CA MET A 224 1.91 -10.58 12.69
C MET A 224 1.11 -10.02 13.86
N SER A 225 1.31 -10.57 15.06
CA SER A 225 0.77 -10.05 16.31
C SER A 225 1.86 -9.84 17.33
N LEU A 226 1.86 -8.68 18.02
CA LEU A 226 2.79 -8.39 19.11
C LEU A 226 2.50 -9.18 20.39
N THR A 227 1.29 -9.73 20.52
CA THR A 227 0.89 -10.53 21.68
C THR A 227 1.38 -11.99 21.60
N LEU A 228 1.85 -12.40 20.44
CA LEU A 228 2.35 -13.75 20.19
C LEU A 228 3.88 -13.81 20.28
N LYS A 229 4.38 -15.00 20.58
CA LYS A 229 5.81 -15.28 20.52
C LYS A 229 6.31 -15.34 19.07
N PRO A 230 7.62 -15.14 18.83
CA PRO A 230 8.18 -15.23 17.47
C PRO A 230 7.86 -16.55 16.75
N GLU A 231 7.86 -17.67 17.48
CA GLU A 231 7.56 -19.00 16.93
C GLU A 231 6.11 -19.12 16.46
N GLU A 232 5.17 -18.53 17.20
CA GLU A 232 3.75 -18.53 16.86
C GLU A 232 3.49 -17.62 15.64
N ASN A 233 4.16 -16.48 15.56
CA ASN A 233 4.12 -15.63 14.35
C ASN A 233 4.78 -16.31 13.14
N LEU A 234 5.83 -17.13 13.37
CA LEU A 234 6.46 -17.92 12.32
C LEU A 234 5.49 -18.98 11.76
N LEU A 235 4.69 -19.63 12.61
CA LEU A 235 3.64 -20.56 12.15
C LEU A 235 2.59 -19.84 11.28
N ARG A 236 2.13 -18.65 11.68
CA ARG A 236 1.23 -17.84 10.87
C ARG A 236 1.85 -17.45 9.53
N LEU A 237 3.13 -17.07 9.52
CA LEU A 237 3.88 -16.79 8.30
C LEU A 237 3.92 -18.01 7.37
N ARG A 238 4.24 -19.19 7.89
CA ARG A 238 4.25 -20.43 7.11
C ARG A 238 2.88 -20.77 6.54
N GLN A 239 1.82 -20.56 7.32
CA GLN A 239 0.45 -20.72 6.83
C GLN A 239 0.17 -19.77 5.65
N VAL A 240 0.58 -18.51 5.74
CA VAL A 240 0.44 -17.54 4.64
C VAL A 240 1.29 -17.94 3.42
N LEU A 241 2.49 -18.47 3.62
CA LEU A 241 3.36 -18.92 2.52
C LEU A 241 2.87 -20.21 1.86
N SER A 242 2.02 -20.99 2.53
CA SER A 242 1.49 -22.26 2.02
C SER A 242 0.31 -22.08 1.05
N VAL A 243 0.39 -21.07 0.18
CA VAL A 243 -0.70 -20.74 -0.79
C VAL A 243 -0.80 -21.70 -1.98
N GLN A 244 0.10 -22.67 -2.09
CA GLN A 244 0.13 -23.66 -3.17
C GLN A 244 0.06 -23.05 -4.59
N ALA A 245 0.76 -21.93 -4.76
CA ALA A 245 0.87 -21.24 -6.05
C ALA A 245 2.24 -20.56 -6.16
N PRO A 246 2.75 -20.30 -7.38
CA PRO A 246 4.02 -19.62 -7.57
C PRO A 246 3.94 -18.17 -7.07
N VAL A 247 4.70 -17.85 -6.04
CA VAL A 247 4.88 -16.48 -5.53
C VAL A 247 6.36 -16.15 -5.45
N GLY A 248 6.76 -14.99 -5.95
CA GLY A 248 8.14 -14.54 -5.91
C GLY A 248 8.58 -14.08 -4.52
N GLY A 249 7.66 -13.75 -3.64
CA GLY A 249 7.98 -13.21 -2.33
C GLY A 249 6.78 -12.62 -1.61
N MET A 250 7.07 -11.69 -0.70
CA MET A 250 6.06 -11.05 0.13
C MET A 250 6.14 -9.53 0.06
N VAL A 251 4.98 -8.89 0.12
CA VAL A 251 4.86 -7.44 0.31
C VAL A 251 4.47 -7.18 1.76
N ILE A 252 5.32 -6.43 2.46
CA ILE A 252 5.09 -6.06 3.85
C ILE A 252 4.28 -4.78 3.87
N ILE A 253 3.08 -4.85 4.39
CA ILE A 253 2.10 -3.77 4.37
C ILE A 253 1.51 -3.54 5.76
N ASP A 254 0.84 -2.40 5.89
CA ASP A 254 0.22 -1.94 7.12
C ASP A 254 1.21 -1.86 8.30
N GLY A 255 0.82 -1.23 9.36
CA GLY A 255 1.61 -1.17 10.58
C GLY A 255 2.91 -0.38 10.51
N VAL A 256 3.70 -0.54 11.55
CA VAL A 256 4.96 0.19 11.76
C VAL A 256 6.03 -0.79 12.25
N ALA A 257 7.22 -0.71 11.66
CA ALA A 257 8.39 -1.38 12.20
C ALA A 257 9.04 -0.52 13.29
N ASP A 258 8.80 -0.83 14.54
CA ASP A 258 9.35 -0.17 15.72
C ASP A 258 10.20 -1.13 16.56
N LYS A 259 10.59 -0.70 17.76
CA LYS A 259 11.41 -1.53 18.65
C LYS A 259 10.70 -2.80 19.14
N ASP A 260 9.38 -2.73 19.32
CA ASP A 260 8.60 -3.85 19.83
C ASP A 260 8.44 -4.95 18.78
N THR A 261 8.43 -4.57 17.49
CA THR A 261 8.39 -5.52 16.37
C THR A 261 9.75 -6.10 15.98
N SER A 262 10.85 -5.50 16.43
CA SER A 262 12.20 -5.79 15.91
C SER A 262 12.63 -7.26 16.05
N GLY A 263 12.36 -7.90 17.19
CA GLY A 263 12.64 -9.32 17.42
C GLY A 263 11.86 -10.25 16.50
N GLN A 264 10.58 -9.96 16.33
CA GLN A 264 9.65 -10.67 15.44
C GLN A 264 10.11 -10.55 13.98
N LEU A 265 10.46 -9.32 13.56
CA LEU A 265 10.93 -9.03 12.20
C LEU A 265 12.22 -9.78 11.86
N LYS A 266 13.15 -9.93 12.80
CA LYS A 266 14.38 -10.70 12.56
C LYS A 266 14.08 -12.14 12.18
N THR A 267 13.22 -12.83 12.94
CA THR A 267 12.79 -14.20 12.66
C THR A 267 12.13 -14.31 11.30
N PHE A 268 11.23 -13.36 10.98
CA PHE A 268 10.56 -13.24 9.70
C PHE A 268 11.55 -13.06 8.52
N LEU A 269 12.50 -12.12 8.62
CA LEU A 269 13.49 -11.86 7.56
C LEU A 269 14.40 -13.07 7.33
N THR A 270 14.79 -13.77 8.41
CA THR A 270 15.58 -14.99 8.32
C THR A 270 14.84 -16.10 7.58
N GLU A 271 13.54 -16.28 7.86
CA GLU A 271 12.70 -17.26 7.15
C GLU A 271 12.58 -16.92 5.66
N LEU A 272 12.27 -15.67 5.28
CA LEU A 272 12.21 -15.26 3.88
C LEU A 272 13.52 -15.49 3.14
N LYS A 273 14.64 -15.14 3.77
CA LYS A 273 15.97 -15.34 3.18
C LYS A 273 16.26 -16.83 2.94
N SER A 274 16.02 -17.69 3.93
CA SER A 274 16.27 -19.12 3.82
C SER A 274 15.47 -19.78 2.69
N ARG A 275 14.28 -19.21 2.39
CA ARG A 275 13.39 -19.68 1.34
C ARG A 275 13.67 -19.07 -0.04
N GLY A 276 14.64 -18.15 -0.14
CA GLY A 276 14.94 -17.48 -1.41
C GLY A 276 13.79 -16.62 -1.92
N LEU A 277 13.09 -15.93 -1.03
CA LEU A 277 11.96 -15.05 -1.35
C LEU A 277 12.39 -13.59 -1.37
N LEU A 278 11.76 -12.79 -2.25
CA LEU A 278 11.88 -11.34 -2.28
C LEU A 278 10.99 -10.71 -1.21
N MET A 279 11.51 -9.72 -0.52
CA MET A 279 10.74 -8.85 0.35
C MET A 279 10.56 -7.47 -0.29
N ILE A 280 9.32 -7.05 -0.46
CA ILE A 280 8.96 -5.68 -0.83
C ILE A 280 8.44 -4.99 0.43
N ASP A 281 9.10 -3.90 0.80
CA ASP A 281 8.86 -3.17 2.05
C ASP A 281 8.04 -1.91 1.76
N ALA A 282 6.76 -1.91 2.13
CA ALA A 282 5.83 -0.80 1.93
C ALA A 282 5.32 -0.20 3.25
N ILE A 283 6.09 -0.34 4.33
CA ILE A 283 5.74 0.18 5.65
C ILE A 283 6.53 1.42 6.04
N SER A 284 6.02 2.14 7.03
CA SER A 284 6.73 3.23 7.69
C SER A 284 7.60 2.71 8.86
N GLY A 285 8.55 3.53 9.30
CA GLY A 285 9.43 3.23 10.41
C GLY A 285 10.87 2.97 9.99
N GLN A 286 11.80 3.13 10.95
CA GLN A 286 13.23 3.00 10.69
C GLN A 286 13.83 1.68 11.15
N GLU A 287 13.14 0.95 12.03
CA GLU A 287 13.70 -0.27 12.63
C GLU A 287 13.94 -1.36 11.59
N ILE A 288 13.07 -1.50 10.59
CA ILE A 288 13.26 -2.47 9.52
C ILE A 288 14.55 -2.23 8.71
N ASN A 289 15.03 -0.99 8.67
CA ASN A 289 16.30 -0.65 8.02
C ASN A 289 17.51 -1.01 8.87
N LYS A 290 17.34 -1.12 10.19
CA LYS A 290 18.38 -1.52 11.13
C LYS A 290 18.53 -3.03 11.22
N ILE A 291 17.44 -3.77 10.95
CA ILE A 291 17.45 -5.23 10.91
C ILE A 291 17.89 -5.66 9.53
N SER A 292 19.19 -5.67 9.32
CA SER A 292 19.80 -6.08 8.04
C SER A 292 20.08 -7.58 8.06
N GLU A 293 19.34 -8.36 7.28
CA GLU A 293 19.71 -9.71 6.91
C GLU A 293 20.51 -9.68 5.61
N SER A 294 21.83 -9.80 5.73
CA SER A 294 22.72 -9.87 4.56
C SER A 294 22.30 -11.01 3.63
N GLY A 295 22.13 -10.71 2.35
CA GLY A 295 21.72 -11.68 1.33
C GLY A 295 20.22 -11.96 1.22
N LEU A 296 19.37 -11.21 1.92
CA LEU A 296 17.93 -11.16 1.64
C LEU A 296 17.70 -10.26 0.41
N ALA A 297 17.04 -10.79 -0.61
CA ALA A 297 16.53 -9.98 -1.69
C ALA A 297 15.45 -9.02 -1.16
N ARG A 298 15.71 -7.71 -1.23
CA ARG A 298 14.82 -6.70 -0.64
C ARG A 298 14.73 -5.46 -1.51
N LYS A 299 13.53 -4.91 -1.63
CA LYS A 299 13.29 -3.59 -2.21
C LYS A 299 12.31 -2.81 -1.35
N LYS A 300 12.67 -1.56 -1.01
CA LYS A 300 11.76 -0.63 -0.35
C LYS A 300 10.89 0.07 -1.39
N ALA A 301 9.61 0.24 -1.08
CA ALA A 301 8.72 1.11 -1.83
C ALA A 301 9.04 2.57 -1.46
N GLU A 302 9.43 3.36 -2.46
CA GLU A 302 9.64 4.79 -2.28
C GLU A 302 8.32 5.56 -2.21
N ILE A 303 7.28 5.04 -2.86
CA ILE A 303 5.94 5.63 -2.90
C ILE A 303 4.90 4.59 -2.48
N VAL A 304 4.05 4.97 -1.54
CA VAL A 304 2.85 4.19 -1.17
C VAL A 304 1.60 5.02 -1.48
N ILE A 305 0.72 4.48 -2.33
CA ILE A 305 -0.59 5.06 -2.68
C ILE A 305 -1.66 4.24 -1.96
N ASP A 306 -1.96 4.63 -0.74
CA ASP A 306 -2.85 3.93 0.16
C ASP A 306 -4.27 4.53 0.19
N GLU A 307 -5.09 4.07 1.13
CA GLU A 307 -6.44 4.55 1.34
C GLU A 307 -6.54 6.02 1.79
N ASN A 308 -5.43 6.61 2.24
CA ASN A 308 -5.37 8.04 2.59
C ASN A 308 -5.14 8.93 1.36
N SER A 309 -4.93 8.35 0.18
CA SER A 309 -4.61 9.03 -1.08
C SER A 309 -5.77 8.91 -2.10
N LEU A 310 -7.02 9.04 -1.66
CA LEU A 310 -8.20 8.75 -2.50
C LEU A 310 -8.69 9.94 -3.36
N THR A 311 -7.98 11.06 -3.40
CA THR A 311 -8.30 12.15 -4.33
C THR A 311 -7.46 12.04 -5.60
N GLN A 312 -8.02 12.42 -6.75
CA GLN A 312 -7.28 12.46 -8.01
C GLN A 312 -6.01 13.31 -7.91
N GLN A 313 -6.10 14.45 -7.20
CA GLN A 313 -4.95 15.33 -6.99
C GLN A 313 -3.86 14.65 -6.17
N SER A 314 -4.19 14.04 -5.04
CA SER A 314 -3.20 13.33 -4.19
C SER A 314 -2.53 12.19 -4.92
N ILE A 315 -3.27 11.43 -5.74
CA ILE A 315 -2.70 10.35 -6.55
C ILE A 315 -1.75 10.95 -7.60
N ALA A 316 -2.17 12.01 -8.31
CA ALA A 316 -1.35 12.66 -9.32
C ALA A 316 -0.04 13.21 -8.75
N GLU A 317 -0.07 13.85 -7.58
CA GLU A 317 1.13 14.35 -6.88
C GLU A 317 2.10 13.21 -6.52
N LYS A 318 1.59 12.06 -6.05
CA LYS A 318 2.40 10.89 -5.77
C LYS A 318 3.03 10.30 -7.05
N LEU A 319 2.30 10.24 -8.16
CA LEU A 319 2.82 9.76 -9.43
C LEU A 319 3.88 10.71 -10.00
N GLN A 320 3.68 12.03 -9.93
CA GLN A 320 4.72 13.01 -10.29
C GLN A 320 5.97 12.89 -9.43
N THR A 321 5.79 12.65 -8.12
CA THR A 321 6.92 12.38 -7.21
C THR A 321 7.66 11.10 -7.61
N ALA A 322 6.94 10.06 -8.00
CA ALA A 322 7.53 8.81 -8.49
C ALA A 322 8.36 9.04 -9.76
N GLU A 323 7.85 9.80 -10.73
CA GLU A 323 8.61 10.17 -11.94
C GLU A 323 9.90 10.92 -11.61
N ARG A 324 9.82 11.91 -10.72
CA ARG A 324 10.99 12.65 -10.27
C ARG A 324 12.03 11.72 -9.62
N LEU A 325 11.61 10.88 -8.68
CA LEU A 325 12.50 9.92 -8.02
C LEU A 325 13.12 8.91 -9.01
N ALA A 326 12.31 8.43 -9.98
CA ALA A 326 12.83 7.53 -11.02
C ALA A 326 13.93 8.19 -11.86
N ARG A 327 13.79 9.47 -12.22
CA ARG A 327 14.82 10.22 -12.94
C ARG A 327 16.08 10.44 -12.10
N GLU A 328 15.92 10.80 -10.83
CA GLU A 328 17.02 11.08 -9.90
C GLU A 328 17.81 9.81 -9.56
N ASN A 329 17.12 8.72 -9.25
CA ASN A 329 17.72 7.48 -8.73
C ASN A 329 17.87 6.37 -9.78
N GLY A 330 17.39 6.59 -11.01
CA GLY A 330 17.34 5.58 -12.08
C GLY A 330 16.21 4.56 -11.90
N GLN A 331 15.56 4.51 -10.74
CA GLN A 331 14.45 3.57 -10.46
C GLN A 331 13.57 4.03 -9.30
N VAL A 332 12.32 3.59 -9.30
CA VAL A 332 11.35 3.78 -8.20
C VAL A 332 10.41 2.60 -8.09
N MET A 333 10.07 2.21 -6.85
CA MET A 333 9.03 1.22 -6.51
C MET A 333 7.82 1.94 -5.95
N ILE A 334 6.63 1.63 -6.50
CA ILE A 334 5.34 2.10 -6.03
C ILE A 334 4.56 0.90 -5.51
N VAL A 335 4.00 1.00 -4.31
CA VAL A 335 2.99 0.05 -3.81
C VAL A 335 1.67 0.77 -3.71
N ALA A 336 0.61 0.22 -4.31
CA ALA A 336 -0.67 0.90 -4.45
C ALA A 336 -1.83 0.02 -3.95
N ALA A 337 -2.83 0.66 -3.31
CA ALA A 337 -4.04 -0.03 -2.86
C ALA A 337 -4.97 -0.36 -4.04
N PRO A 338 -5.76 -1.46 -3.97
CA PRO A 338 -6.64 -1.92 -5.03
C PRO A 338 -7.96 -1.14 -5.05
N LYS A 339 -7.90 0.16 -5.26
CA LYS A 339 -9.08 1.02 -5.31
C LYS A 339 -9.39 1.46 -6.75
N PRO A 340 -10.67 1.53 -7.17
CA PRO A 340 -11.05 1.90 -8.53
C PRO A 340 -10.39 3.19 -9.03
N ILE A 341 -10.37 4.23 -8.19
CA ILE A 341 -9.75 5.52 -8.52
C ILE A 341 -8.24 5.40 -8.77
N ILE A 342 -7.55 4.56 -7.99
CA ILE A 342 -6.11 4.33 -8.12
C ILE A 342 -5.83 3.53 -9.39
N LEU A 343 -6.57 2.44 -9.64
CA LEU A 343 -6.40 1.63 -10.86
C LEU A 343 -6.66 2.45 -12.12
N THR A 344 -7.68 3.31 -12.10
CA THR A 344 -7.98 4.23 -13.21
C THR A 344 -6.85 5.23 -13.43
N ALA A 345 -6.33 5.84 -12.36
CA ALA A 345 -5.22 6.78 -12.45
C ALA A 345 -3.95 6.10 -13.00
N LEU A 346 -3.62 4.91 -12.51
CA LEU A 346 -2.49 4.12 -13.00
C LEU A 346 -2.66 3.73 -14.47
N SER A 347 -3.82 3.22 -14.87
CA SER A 347 -4.10 2.87 -16.27
C SER A 347 -3.91 4.06 -17.21
N ASN A 348 -4.43 5.24 -16.83
CA ASN A 348 -4.25 6.46 -17.60
C ASN A 348 -2.78 6.91 -17.63
N TRP A 349 -2.09 6.81 -16.52
CA TRP A 349 -0.68 7.17 -16.40
C TRP A 349 0.21 6.30 -17.29
N PHE A 350 0.02 4.99 -17.29
CA PHE A 350 0.77 4.07 -18.15
C PHE A 350 0.60 4.36 -19.65
N GLN A 351 -0.56 4.87 -20.08
CA GLN A 351 -0.76 5.31 -21.46
C GLN A 351 0.16 6.47 -21.86
N THR A 352 0.66 7.24 -20.90
CA THR A 352 1.63 8.31 -21.18
C THR A 352 3.00 7.78 -21.53
N PHE A 353 3.38 6.59 -21.02
CA PHE A 353 4.68 5.97 -21.29
C PHE A 353 4.81 5.53 -22.75
N SER A 354 3.75 4.99 -23.33
CA SER A 354 3.74 4.59 -24.74
C SER A 354 3.80 5.76 -25.72
N LYS A 355 3.55 6.98 -25.26
CA LYS A 355 3.65 8.21 -26.05
C LYS A 355 5.02 8.88 -25.92
N GLN A 356 5.90 8.39 -25.02
CA GLN A 356 7.25 8.92 -24.93
C GLN A 356 8.04 8.51 -26.16
N LEU A 357 8.80 9.44 -26.70
CA LEU A 357 9.70 9.17 -27.82
C LEU A 357 10.76 8.16 -27.34
N THR A 358 11.06 7.17 -28.17
CA THR A 358 12.19 6.28 -27.90
C THR A 358 13.50 7.05 -28.03
N TYR A 359 14.58 6.52 -27.45
CA TYR A 359 15.93 7.13 -27.57
C TYR A 359 16.33 7.33 -29.05
N GLU A 360 16.04 6.37 -29.91
CA GLU A 360 16.35 6.47 -31.36
C GLU A 360 15.55 7.59 -32.02
N GLN A 361 14.27 7.69 -31.74
CA GLN A 361 13.41 8.79 -32.24
C GLN A 361 13.88 10.16 -31.74
N MET A 362 14.31 10.25 -30.49
CA MET A 362 14.84 11.49 -29.93
C MET A 362 16.16 11.90 -30.59
N LYS A 363 17.02 10.92 -30.84
CA LYS A 363 18.28 11.12 -31.54
C LYS A 363 18.07 11.57 -32.98
N GLU A 364 17.15 10.96 -33.71
CA GLU A 364 16.75 11.36 -35.05
C GLU A 364 16.22 12.80 -35.11
N LEU A 365 15.45 13.21 -34.06
CA LEU A 365 14.90 14.55 -33.97
C LEU A 365 15.89 15.61 -33.42
N ASN A 366 17.15 15.25 -33.17
CA ASN A 366 18.19 16.15 -32.61
C ASN A 366 17.76 16.81 -31.28
N ILE A 367 16.96 16.14 -30.47
CA ILE A 367 16.50 16.66 -29.18
C ILE A 367 17.67 16.50 -28.18
N THR A 368 18.23 17.60 -27.68
CA THR A 368 19.45 17.62 -26.85
C THR A 368 19.26 17.76 -25.36
N SER A 369 18.03 17.99 -24.89
CA SER A 369 17.69 18.11 -23.47
C SER A 369 16.72 17.01 -23.09
N PHE A 370 17.20 15.99 -22.35
CA PHE A 370 16.40 14.79 -22.08
C PHE A 370 16.11 14.63 -20.61
N ASP A 371 14.83 14.61 -20.30
CA ASP A 371 14.34 13.77 -19.24
C ASP A 371 14.42 12.31 -19.71
N LYS A 372 15.11 11.45 -18.95
CA LYS A 372 15.19 10.02 -19.28
C LYS A 372 13.79 9.45 -19.44
N PRO A 373 13.52 8.68 -20.49
CA PRO A 373 12.23 8.05 -20.67
C PRO A 373 12.02 7.01 -19.57
N PHE A 374 10.74 6.70 -19.29
CA PHE A 374 10.37 5.70 -18.29
C PHE A 374 10.13 4.35 -18.95
N ALA A 375 10.52 3.29 -18.26
CA ALA A 375 10.13 1.93 -18.55
C ALA A 375 9.39 1.36 -17.36
N LEU A 376 8.18 0.86 -17.60
CA LEU A 376 7.48 0.04 -16.62
C LEU A 376 8.16 -1.33 -16.57
N VAL A 377 8.48 -1.79 -15.39
CA VAL A 377 9.16 -3.07 -15.17
C VAL A 377 8.51 -3.82 -14.02
N PRO A 378 8.58 -5.16 -14.01
CA PRO A 378 8.17 -5.96 -12.87
C PRO A 378 8.97 -5.63 -11.60
N ALA A 379 8.38 -5.90 -10.44
CA ALA A 379 9.00 -5.58 -9.16
C ALA A 379 10.37 -6.25 -8.98
N SER A 380 10.52 -7.50 -9.43
CA SER A 380 11.78 -8.24 -9.34
C SER A 380 12.92 -7.59 -10.15
N ASN A 381 12.62 -6.80 -11.19
CA ASN A 381 13.63 -6.11 -12.00
C ASN A 381 14.32 -4.95 -11.27
N LEU A 382 13.81 -4.49 -10.15
CA LEU A 382 14.43 -3.46 -9.32
C LEU A 382 15.37 -4.01 -8.26
N VAL A 383 15.49 -5.33 -8.16
CA VAL A 383 16.34 -6.02 -7.18
C VAL A 383 17.56 -6.58 -7.87
N VAL A 384 18.72 -6.31 -7.31
CA VAL A 384 20.01 -6.86 -7.73
C VAL A 384 20.39 -7.97 -6.76
N GLU A 385 20.90 -9.09 -7.28
CA GLU A 385 21.45 -10.19 -6.44
C GLU A 385 22.67 -9.76 -5.63
#